data_c951b54db3a31179b467a9b0c6d35629
#
_entry.id   c951b54db3a31179b467a9b0c6d35629
#
_cell.length_a   1.000
_cell.length_b   1.000
_cell.length_c   1.000
_cell.angle_alpha   90.00
_cell.angle_beta   90.00
_cell.angle_gamma   90.00
#
_symmetry.space_group_name_H-M   'P 1'
#
loop_
_entity.id
_entity.type
_entity.pdbx_description
1 polymer ?
#
loop_
_entity_poly.entity_id
_entity_poly.type
_entity_poly.pdbx_seq_one_letter_code
_entity_poly.pdbx_strand_id
1 'polypeptide(L)' 'LQHLMGYLKNHLSSEDKQELLGLIEDYRQGLLPLIVPLTLLKHHLSRYPVPDWVHRQVYLHPYPKELMLRNHV' A
#
# COMPACT_ATOMS: atom_id res chain seq x y z
N LEU A 1 -13.24 5.78 -10.42
CA LEU A 1 -11.81 5.66 -10.28
C LEU A 1 -11.44 4.82 -9.06
N GLN A 2 -10.62 3.83 -9.27
CA GLN A 2 -10.22 2.93 -8.18
C GLN A 2 -9.03 3.51 -7.43
N HIS A 3 -9.09 3.42 -6.12
CA HIS A 3 -7.96 3.79 -5.26
C HIS A 3 -7.33 2.53 -4.70
N LEU A 4 -6.01 2.48 -4.69
CA LEU A 4 -5.29 1.34 -4.19
C LEU A 4 -5.67 1.03 -2.74
N MET A 5 -5.75 2.05 -1.89
CA MET A 5 -6.12 1.82 -0.49
C MET A 5 -7.50 1.23 -0.34
N GLY A 6 -8.46 1.68 -1.16
CA GLY A 6 -9.80 1.10 -1.13
C GLY A 6 -9.78 -0.37 -1.51
N TYR A 7 -9.02 -0.71 -2.55
CA TYR A 7 -8.87 -2.11 -2.96
C TYR A 7 -8.29 -2.95 -1.82
N LEU A 8 -7.23 -2.44 -1.18
CA LEU A 8 -6.57 -3.18 -0.11
C LEU A 8 -7.47 -3.37 1.09
N LYS A 9 -8.25 -2.36 1.46
CA LYS A 9 -9.16 -2.48 2.59
C LYS A 9 -10.19 -3.57 2.38
N ASN A 10 -10.59 -3.81 1.14
CA ASN A 10 -11.63 -4.78 0.84
C ASN A 10 -11.10 -6.18 0.60
N HIS A 11 -9.81 -6.34 0.32
CA HIS A 11 -9.29 -7.62 -0.16
C HIS A 11 -8.22 -8.24 0.73
N LEU A 12 -7.62 -7.48 1.65
CA LEU A 12 -6.69 -8.05 2.60
C LEU A 12 -7.42 -8.59 3.82
N SER A 13 -6.86 -9.61 4.46
CA SER A 13 -7.38 -10.07 5.72
C SER A 13 -7.28 -8.96 6.75
N SER A 14 -8.02 -9.10 7.84
CA SER A 14 -8.02 -8.09 8.90
C SER A 14 -6.63 -7.89 9.48
N GLU A 15 -5.90 -8.97 9.71
CA GLU A 15 -4.55 -8.89 10.27
C GLU A 15 -3.57 -8.23 9.31
N ASP A 16 -3.59 -8.67 8.05
CA ASP A 16 -2.72 -8.10 7.04
C ASP A 16 -2.99 -6.62 6.83
N LYS A 17 -4.27 -6.26 6.82
CA LYS A 17 -4.68 -4.88 6.65
C LYS A 17 -4.16 -4.02 7.79
N GLN A 18 -4.31 -4.48 9.02
CA GLN A 18 -3.86 -3.71 10.18
C GLN A 18 -2.35 -3.53 10.19
N GLU A 19 -1.62 -4.59 9.83
CA GLU A 19 -0.17 -4.51 9.77
C GLU A 19 0.26 -3.48 8.73
N LEU A 20 -0.33 -3.54 7.54
CA LEU A 20 0.03 -2.61 6.47
C LEU A 20 -0.34 -1.17 6.85
N LEU A 21 -1.53 -0.98 7.40
CA LEU A 21 -1.96 0.36 7.80
C LEU A 21 -1.08 0.93 8.90
N GLY A 22 -0.60 0.09 9.82
CA GLY A 22 0.33 0.52 10.85
C GLY A 22 1.63 1.04 10.26
N LEU A 23 2.18 0.32 9.27
CA LEU A 23 3.41 0.75 8.62
C LEU A 23 3.21 2.02 7.79
N ILE A 24 2.06 2.16 7.15
CA ILE A 24 1.74 3.36 6.40
C ILE A 24 1.66 4.56 7.35
N GLU A 25 1.03 4.38 8.50
CA GLU A 25 0.92 5.46 9.46
C GLU A 25 2.30 5.85 9.98
N ASP A 26 3.16 4.87 10.28
CA ASP A 26 4.52 5.16 10.73
C ASP A 26 5.31 5.91 9.65
N TYR A 27 5.13 5.53 8.40
CA TYR A 27 5.75 6.27 7.31
C TYR A 27 5.24 7.70 7.25
N ARG A 28 3.94 7.90 7.41
CA ARG A 28 3.33 9.23 7.35
C ARG A 28 3.83 10.12 8.47
N GLN A 29 4.20 9.55 9.60
CA GLN A 29 4.75 10.30 10.72
C GLN A 29 6.26 10.48 10.65
N GLY A 30 6.88 9.97 9.58
CA GLY A 30 8.31 10.13 9.39
C GLY A 30 9.16 9.14 10.18
N LEU A 31 8.55 8.09 10.71
CA LEU A 31 9.26 7.10 11.51
C LEU A 31 9.92 6.02 10.66
N LEU A 32 9.42 5.80 9.46
CA LEU A 32 9.92 4.77 8.55
C LEU A 32 10.08 5.34 7.15
N PRO A 33 11.08 4.86 6.37
CA PRO A 33 11.15 5.23 4.96
C PRO A 33 10.05 4.52 4.16
N LEU A 34 9.74 5.08 3.00
CA LEU A 34 8.67 4.55 2.14
C LEU A 34 8.90 3.09 1.76
N ILE A 35 10.17 2.68 1.64
CA ILE A 35 10.47 1.31 1.19
C ILE A 35 9.87 0.26 2.14
N VAL A 36 9.66 0.59 3.40
CA VAL A 36 9.17 -0.36 4.38
C VAL A 36 7.70 -0.74 4.10
N PRO A 37 6.74 0.19 4.09
CA PRO A 37 5.36 -0.20 3.76
C PRO A 37 5.24 -0.67 2.32
N LEU A 38 6.06 -0.16 1.41
CA LEU A 38 6.01 -0.59 0.03
C LEU A 38 6.45 -2.03 -0.13
N THR A 39 7.48 -2.45 0.61
CA THR A 39 7.95 -3.83 0.56
C THR A 39 6.87 -4.78 1.08
N LEU A 40 6.22 -4.44 2.18
CA LEU A 40 5.14 -5.27 2.70
C LEU A 40 3.97 -5.33 1.72
N LEU A 41 3.63 -4.21 1.11
CA LEU A 41 2.57 -4.17 0.11
C LEU A 41 2.87 -5.11 -1.05
N LYS A 42 4.10 -5.07 -1.58
CA LYS A 42 4.50 -5.95 -2.66
C LYS A 42 4.42 -7.42 -2.24
N HIS A 43 4.79 -7.71 -1.01
CA HIS A 43 4.68 -9.07 -0.48
C HIS A 43 3.24 -9.57 -0.52
N HIS A 44 2.31 -8.75 -0.04
CA HIS A 44 0.90 -9.14 -0.06
C HIS A 44 0.39 -9.32 -1.48
N LEU A 45 0.77 -8.42 -2.39
CA LEU A 45 0.31 -8.52 -3.77
C LEU A 45 0.82 -9.77 -4.47
N SER A 46 1.97 -10.29 -4.06
CA SER A 46 2.51 -11.52 -4.63
C SER A 46 1.72 -12.75 -4.19
N ARG A 47 0.94 -12.64 -3.13
CA ARG A 47 0.19 -13.75 -2.55
C ARG A 47 -1.28 -13.76 -2.95
N TYR A 48 -1.78 -12.68 -3.53
CA TYR A 48 -3.19 -12.57 -3.91
C TYR A 48 -3.28 -12.32 -5.41
N PRO A 49 -4.33 -12.89 -6.07
CA PRO A 49 -4.58 -12.52 -7.46
C PRO A 49 -5.14 -11.10 -7.50
N VAL A 50 -4.43 -10.22 -8.18
CA VAL A 50 -4.82 -8.80 -8.23
C VAL A 50 -4.90 -8.33 -9.68
N PRO A 51 -5.76 -7.34 -9.96
CA PRO A 51 -5.87 -6.77 -11.31
C PRO A 51 -4.59 -6.04 -11.72
N ASP A 52 -4.42 -5.89 -13.03
CA ASP A 52 -3.25 -5.20 -13.58
C ASP A 52 -3.09 -3.79 -13.04
N TRP A 53 -4.18 -3.06 -12.82
CA TRP A 53 -4.06 -1.68 -12.39
C TRP A 53 -3.40 -1.58 -11.00
N VAL A 54 -3.62 -2.59 -10.15
CA VAL A 54 -2.98 -2.63 -8.84
C VAL A 54 -1.47 -2.85 -9.01
N HIS A 55 -1.08 -3.80 -9.86
CA HIS A 55 0.34 -4.00 -10.13
C HIS A 55 1.00 -2.74 -10.70
N ARG A 56 0.32 -2.05 -11.62
CA ARG A 56 0.87 -0.84 -12.20
C ARG A 56 1.10 0.24 -11.16
N GLN A 57 0.16 0.40 -10.23
CA GLN A 57 0.32 1.39 -9.18
C GLN A 57 1.55 1.09 -8.32
N VAL A 58 1.73 -0.18 -7.96
CA VAL A 58 2.77 -0.55 -7.01
C VAL A 58 4.14 -0.66 -7.68
N TYR A 59 4.20 -1.27 -8.87
CA TYR A 59 5.48 -1.61 -9.48
C TYR A 59 5.96 -0.58 -10.49
N LEU A 60 5.06 0.14 -11.14
CA LEU A 60 5.43 1.12 -12.15
C LEU A 60 5.37 2.55 -11.64
N HIS A 61 4.54 2.80 -10.64
CA HIS A 61 4.37 4.13 -10.07
C HIS A 61 4.46 4.08 -8.55
N PRO A 62 5.62 3.72 -8.00
CA PRO A 62 5.76 3.52 -6.55
C PRO A 62 5.95 4.82 -5.78
N TYR A 63 5.41 5.91 -6.27
CA TYR A 63 5.50 7.20 -5.59
C TYR A 63 4.31 7.39 -4.66
N PRO A 64 4.54 8.01 -3.50
CA PRO A 64 3.47 8.11 -2.50
C PRO A 64 2.17 8.72 -3.02
N LYS A 65 2.28 9.69 -3.91
CA LYS A 65 1.10 10.35 -4.46
C LYS A 65 0.24 9.38 -5.25
N GLU A 66 0.85 8.59 -6.13
CA GLU A 66 0.13 7.64 -6.96
C GLU A 66 -0.45 6.51 -6.13
N LEU A 67 0.23 6.14 -5.06
CA LEU A 67 -0.23 5.07 -4.17
C LEU A 67 -1.17 5.57 -3.10
N MET A 68 -1.42 6.86 -3.03
CA MET A 68 -2.23 7.48 -1.99
C MET A 68 -1.65 7.25 -0.59
N LEU A 69 -0.33 7.15 -0.50
CA LEU A 69 0.38 6.94 0.76
C LEU A 69 1.07 8.19 1.26
N ARG A 70 0.85 9.31 0.62
CA ARG A 70 1.61 10.50 0.97
C ARG A 70 1.24 11.03 2.34
N ASN A 71 2.24 11.66 2.95
CA ASN A 71 2.12 12.20 4.29
C ASN A 71 1.67 13.65 4.22
N HIS A 72 0.36 13.87 4.24
CA HIS A 72 -0.12 15.23 4.28
C HIS A 72 -1.57 15.24 4.68
N VAL A 73 -2.06 16.35 4.86
CA VAL A 73 -3.45 16.55 5.23
C VAL A 73 -4.25 17.07 4.06
#